data_238271c7a2d2742f36a89bcaac03eae3
#
_entry.id   238271c7a2d2742f36a89bcaac03eae3
#
_cell.length_a   1.000
_cell.length_b   1.000
_cell.length_c   1.000
_cell.angle_alpha   90.00
_cell.angle_beta   90.00
_cell.angle_gamma   90.00
#
_symmetry.space_group_name_H-M   'P 1'
#
loop_
_entity.id
_entity.type
_entity.pdbx_description
1 polymer ?
#
loop_
_entity_poly.entity_id
_entity_poly.type
_entity_poly.pdbx_seq_one_letter_code
_entity_poly.pdbx_strand_id
1 'polypeptide(L)'
;MTTTYDDPRRWWALAALGLAVLTLGFDITIMNVALPTIATELEVGTNGLQWMVNAYVLVIAGLMLTCGALGDRYGRKRLLLIGLGLFGISSAAAAWAGSAALVIAARGVMGLGAAIMMPVAFAVLAALFGPAERGKAVSFLVMGLGIGIPLGPIIGGYLLQHFWWGSIFLINVPIAIIGAIAIAALLPESRDPSPRRPDVLGAVLSTAGLTSLVYGVIEAPGRGWSDQVTIGAISAGLVVLTAFVAWELRVRDPMIDLHLFARPQFLWASIAGVLVTFGMLGLLFVVPQYLQFVAGHDALGTGIRLLPLIGGLIVGAPAGERLAARAGYRVPVSAGLAVLAAGVAIGALTDLQSSYGFVAAWLATAGLGIGMALAPAMDAVLDALPTEQAGSGTAITMTLRQTGGALGVALLGSLLAEGYASRVNTAGLPPEAAVAARESIAGALAAAAPRRDPQQPQRLTTEQSTDLDEGSMKVSSTTLWWYPMGV
;
A
#
# COMPACT_ATOMS: atom_id res chain seq x y z
N MET A 1 -35.22 22.04 15.50
CA MET A 1 -33.96 21.29 15.28
C MET A 1 -33.00 22.25 14.64
N THR A 2 -32.08 22.83 15.41
CA THR A 2 -31.00 23.67 14.88
C THR A 2 -30.17 22.81 13.97
N THR A 3 -30.04 23.22 12.72
CA THR A 3 -29.25 22.49 11.71
C THR A 3 -27.81 22.46 12.19
N THR A 4 -27.24 21.27 12.31
CA THR A 4 -25.87 20.98 12.78
C THR A 4 -24.79 21.69 11.92
N TYR A 5 -25.22 22.35 10.84
CA TYR A 5 -24.36 23.08 9.89
C TYR A 5 -23.79 24.41 10.41
N ASP A 6 -24.29 24.97 11.50
CA ASP A 6 -23.84 26.26 12.03
C ASP A 6 -22.88 26.15 13.24
N ASP A 7 -22.57 24.93 13.72
CA ASP A 7 -21.66 24.73 14.82
C ASP A 7 -20.19 24.89 14.37
N PRO A 8 -19.41 25.86 14.86
CA PRO A 8 -17.99 26.02 14.54
C PRO A 8 -17.15 24.80 14.94
N ARG A 9 -17.62 23.95 15.86
CA ARG A 9 -16.95 22.71 16.28
C ARG A 9 -16.82 21.68 15.14
N ARG A 10 -17.63 21.79 14.08
CA ARG A 10 -17.55 20.90 12.89
C ARG A 10 -16.17 20.94 12.20
N TRP A 11 -15.49 22.09 12.21
CA TRP A 11 -14.15 22.21 11.64
C TRP A 11 -13.10 21.48 12.49
N TRP A 12 -13.24 21.46 13.80
CA TRP A 12 -12.40 20.65 14.69
C TRP A 12 -12.69 19.16 14.53
N ALA A 13 -13.95 18.77 14.32
CA ALA A 13 -14.32 17.40 13.97
C ALA A 13 -13.70 16.97 12.63
N LEU A 14 -13.69 17.88 11.63
CA LEU A 14 -13.01 17.66 10.35
C LEU A 14 -11.49 17.50 10.54
N ALA A 15 -10.86 18.30 11.38
CA ALA A 15 -9.44 18.17 11.69
C ALA A 15 -9.12 16.80 12.35
N ALA A 16 -9.98 16.34 13.27
CA ALA A 16 -9.85 15.00 13.88
C ALA A 16 -9.99 13.87 12.85
N LEU A 17 -10.95 13.98 11.92
CA LEU A 17 -11.11 13.04 10.81
C LEU A 17 -9.90 13.09 9.87
N GLY A 18 -9.40 14.31 9.58
CA GLY A 18 -8.20 14.50 8.76
C GLY A 18 -6.96 13.84 9.37
N LEU A 19 -6.79 13.94 10.70
CA LEU A 19 -5.72 13.27 11.43
C LEU A 19 -5.83 11.73 11.32
N ALA A 20 -7.05 11.20 11.48
CA ALA A 20 -7.30 9.77 11.35
C ALA A 20 -7.00 9.26 9.92
N VAL A 21 -7.39 10.02 8.88
CA VAL A 21 -7.13 9.66 7.47
C VAL A 21 -5.66 9.85 7.09
N LEU A 22 -4.98 10.88 7.64
CA LEU A 22 -3.54 11.08 7.48
C LEU A 22 -2.75 9.85 7.95
N THR A 23 -3.17 9.25 9.08
CA THR A 23 -2.54 8.02 9.60
C THR A 23 -2.59 6.88 8.58
N LEU A 24 -3.70 6.73 7.83
CA LEU A 24 -3.82 5.70 6.81
C LEU A 24 -2.86 5.96 5.63
N GLY A 25 -2.75 7.21 5.18
CA GLY A 25 -1.80 7.58 4.11
C GLY A 25 -0.34 7.37 4.50
N PHE A 26 -0.02 7.69 5.75
CA PHE A 26 1.28 7.49 6.35
C PHE A 26 1.64 6.00 6.47
N ASP A 27 0.72 5.17 7.01
CA ASP A 27 0.94 3.74 7.21
C ASP A 27 1.21 2.97 5.91
N ILE A 28 0.55 3.34 4.81
CA ILE A 28 0.75 2.72 3.49
C ILE A 28 2.21 2.84 3.03
N THR A 29 2.87 3.94 3.32
CA THR A 29 4.20 4.25 2.78
C THR A 29 5.33 3.99 3.76
N ILE A 30 5.11 4.18 5.06
CA ILE A 30 6.13 3.95 6.10
C ILE A 30 6.55 2.48 6.12
N MET A 31 5.58 1.57 5.97
CA MET A 31 5.83 0.13 5.97
C MET A 31 6.84 -0.26 4.87
N ASN A 32 6.70 0.29 3.67
CA ASN A 32 7.57 -0.06 2.54
C ASN A 32 9.05 0.32 2.77
N VAL A 33 9.32 1.42 3.48
CA VAL A 33 10.69 1.81 3.86
C VAL A 33 11.25 0.89 4.95
N ALA A 34 10.38 0.34 5.79
CA ALA A 34 10.77 -0.53 6.90
C ALA A 34 10.98 -2.00 6.49
N LEU A 35 10.43 -2.44 5.36
CA LEU A 35 10.52 -3.84 4.92
C LEU A 35 11.93 -4.40 4.94
N PRO A 36 12.98 -3.71 4.42
CA PRO A 36 14.34 -4.22 4.47
C PRO A 36 14.88 -4.41 5.89
N THR A 37 14.60 -3.46 6.79
CA THR A 37 15.00 -3.57 8.20
C THR A 37 14.27 -4.73 8.89
N ILE A 38 12.96 -4.88 8.66
CA ILE A 38 12.17 -5.99 9.20
C ILE A 38 12.65 -7.33 8.63
N ALA A 39 13.04 -7.38 7.35
CA ALA A 39 13.57 -8.58 6.72
C ALA A 39 14.82 -9.09 7.43
N THR A 40 15.72 -8.20 7.83
CA THR A 40 16.96 -8.55 8.55
C THR A 40 16.71 -8.88 10.01
N GLU A 41 15.86 -8.14 10.71
CA GLU A 41 15.59 -8.31 12.14
C GLU A 41 14.75 -9.58 12.45
N LEU A 42 13.80 -9.92 11.59
CA LEU A 42 12.93 -11.07 11.75
C LEU A 42 13.31 -12.25 10.84
N GLU A 43 14.41 -12.15 10.11
CA GLU A 43 14.93 -13.17 9.17
C GLU A 43 13.85 -13.63 8.16
N VAL A 44 13.16 -12.67 7.54
CA VAL A 44 12.00 -12.91 6.69
C VAL A 44 12.36 -12.79 5.21
N GLY A 45 11.99 -13.81 4.43
CA GLY A 45 12.11 -13.81 2.98
C GLY A 45 11.09 -12.89 2.29
N THR A 46 11.27 -12.71 0.98
CA THR A 46 10.44 -11.81 0.15
C THR A 46 8.95 -12.13 0.23
N ASN A 47 8.56 -13.41 0.30
CA ASN A 47 7.17 -13.82 0.45
C ASN A 47 6.54 -13.25 1.74
N GLY A 48 7.25 -13.33 2.87
CA GLY A 48 6.78 -12.79 4.13
C GLY A 48 6.60 -11.27 4.09
N LEU A 49 7.53 -10.55 3.44
CA LEU A 49 7.43 -9.10 3.23
C LEU A 49 6.21 -8.73 2.38
N GLN A 50 5.95 -9.48 1.30
CA GLN A 50 4.75 -9.31 0.48
C GLN A 50 3.47 -9.52 1.30
N TRP A 51 3.45 -10.55 2.17
CA TRP A 51 2.32 -10.79 3.06
C TRP A 51 2.11 -9.69 4.09
N MET A 52 3.17 -9.10 4.65
CA MET A 52 3.06 -7.97 5.59
C MET A 52 2.35 -6.76 4.95
N VAL A 53 2.59 -6.50 3.66
CA VAL A 53 1.89 -5.44 2.93
C VAL A 53 0.50 -5.89 2.51
N ASN A 54 0.39 -7.08 1.91
CA ASN A 54 -0.86 -7.55 1.30
C ASN A 54 -1.94 -7.89 2.31
N ALA A 55 -1.61 -8.39 3.51
CA ALA A 55 -2.60 -8.65 4.55
C ALA A 55 -3.44 -7.42 4.89
N TYR A 56 -2.80 -6.25 4.95
CA TYR A 56 -3.47 -4.96 5.18
C TYR A 56 -4.34 -4.56 3.97
N VAL A 57 -3.77 -4.59 2.77
CA VAL A 57 -4.42 -4.12 1.54
C VAL A 57 -5.60 -5.01 1.15
N LEU A 58 -5.47 -6.35 1.29
CA LEU A 58 -6.52 -7.32 0.97
C LEU A 58 -7.74 -7.18 1.89
N VAL A 59 -7.51 -6.97 3.19
CA VAL A 59 -8.61 -6.76 4.14
C VAL A 59 -9.34 -5.46 3.82
N ILE A 60 -8.62 -4.39 3.47
CA ILE A 60 -9.26 -3.14 3.01
C ILE A 60 -10.06 -3.42 1.73
N ALA A 61 -9.47 -4.04 0.72
CA ALA A 61 -10.11 -4.31 -0.56
C ALA A 61 -11.39 -5.14 -0.40
N GLY A 62 -11.36 -6.17 0.46
CA GLY A 62 -12.50 -7.05 0.65
C GLY A 62 -13.62 -6.49 1.54
N LEU A 63 -13.27 -5.68 2.56
CA LEU A 63 -14.22 -5.32 3.61
C LEU A 63 -14.65 -3.84 3.60
N MET A 64 -13.97 -2.95 2.85
CA MET A 64 -14.21 -1.50 2.91
C MET A 64 -15.67 -1.13 2.61
N LEU A 65 -16.29 -1.72 1.59
CA LEU A 65 -17.69 -1.45 1.22
C LEU A 65 -18.66 -1.94 2.29
N THR A 66 -18.46 -3.16 2.79
CA THR A 66 -19.27 -3.72 3.87
C THR A 66 -19.14 -2.93 5.17
N CYS A 67 -17.92 -2.50 5.53
CA CYS A 67 -17.68 -1.67 6.69
C CYS A 67 -18.33 -0.28 6.56
N GLY A 68 -18.38 0.29 5.37
CA GLY A 68 -19.13 1.51 5.08
C GLY A 68 -20.63 1.33 5.37
N ALA A 69 -21.24 0.28 4.85
CA ALA A 69 -22.66 -0.05 5.10
C ALA A 69 -22.95 -0.34 6.59
N LEU A 70 -22.02 -0.96 7.32
CA LEU A 70 -22.12 -1.14 8.77
C LEU A 70 -22.11 0.21 9.50
N GLY A 71 -21.27 1.16 9.08
CA GLY A 71 -21.23 2.52 9.61
C GLY A 71 -22.55 3.27 9.46
N ASP A 72 -23.13 3.18 8.27
CA ASP A 72 -24.44 3.78 7.98
C ASP A 72 -25.57 3.18 8.84
N ARG A 73 -25.51 1.87 9.11
CA ARG A 73 -26.55 1.16 9.89
C ARG A 73 -26.38 1.31 11.40
N TYR A 74 -25.17 1.11 11.93
CA TYR A 74 -24.95 1.00 13.38
C TYR A 74 -24.47 2.31 14.03
N GLY A 75 -24.08 3.28 13.22
CA GLY A 75 -23.63 4.59 13.67
C GLY A 75 -22.19 4.87 13.26
N ARG A 76 -22.02 6.00 12.59
CA ARG A 76 -20.76 6.42 11.99
C ARG A 76 -19.67 6.73 13.02
N LYS A 77 -20.04 7.49 14.09
CA LYS A 77 -19.12 7.79 15.19
C LYS A 77 -18.64 6.52 15.89
N ARG A 78 -19.57 5.59 16.20
CA ARG A 78 -19.24 4.34 16.90
C ARG A 78 -18.27 3.50 16.07
N LEU A 79 -18.53 3.34 14.76
CA LEU A 79 -17.66 2.57 13.87
C LEU A 79 -16.29 3.23 13.72
N LEU A 80 -16.19 4.57 13.62
CA LEU A 80 -14.91 5.26 13.58
C LEU A 80 -14.08 5.00 14.84
N LEU A 81 -14.70 5.04 16.02
CA LEU A 81 -14.00 4.75 17.29
C LEU A 81 -13.53 3.30 17.36
N ILE A 82 -14.36 2.35 16.88
CA ILE A 82 -13.97 0.93 16.78
C ILE A 82 -12.81 0.78 15.78
N GLY A 83 -12.90 1.40 14.61
CA GLY A 83 -11.84 1.36 13.59
C GLY A 83 -10.52 1.92 14.10
N LEU A 84 -10.52 3.08 14.76
CA LEU A 84 -9.34 3.67 15.39
C LEU A 84 -8.80 2.80 16.52
N GLY A 85 -9.67 2.21 17.34
CA GLY A 85 -9.27 1.28 18.41
C GLY A 85 -8.59 0.04 17.85
N LEU A 86 -9.18 -0.61 16.84
CA LEU A 86 -8.59 -1.76 16.15
C LEU A 86 -7.23 -1.39 15.53
N PHE A 87 -7.18 -0.26 14.83
CA PHE A 87 -5.96 0.21 14.18
C PHE A 87 -4.84 0.51 15.19
N GLY A 88 -5.15 1.24 16.27
CA GLY A 88 -4.17 1.59 17.29
C GLY A 88 -3.68 0.40 18.11
N ILE A 89 -4.60 -0.49 18.55
CA ILE A 89 -4.25 -1.69 19.33
C ILE A 89 -3.42 -2.67 18.50
N SER A 90 -3.84 -2.94 17.24
CA SER A 90 -3.08 -3.84 16.37
C SER A 90 -1.75 -3.23 15.93
N SER A 91 -1.67 -1.91 15.79
CA SER A 91 -0.41 -1.21 15.54
C SER A 91 0.55 -1.36 16.75
N ALA A 92 0.04 -1.21 17.97
CA ALA A 92 0.83 -1.51 19.17
C ALA A 92 1.28 -2.98 19.19
N ALA A 93 0.40 -3.93 18.89
CA ALA A 93 0.74 -5.35 18.84
C ALA A 93 1.82 -5.64 17.78
N ALA A 94 1.75 -5.00 16.62
CA ALA A 94 2.74 -5.11 15.56
C ALA A 94 4.12 -4.61 15.99
N ALA A 95 4.19 -3.54 16.80
CA ALA A 95 5.44 -2.94 17.26
C ALA A 95 6.30 -3.92 18.10
N TRP A 96 5.67 -4.82 18.86
CA TRP A 96 6.34 -5.82 19.68
C TRP A 96 6.20 -7.25 19.14
N ALA A 97 5.87 -7.41 17.87
CA ALA A 97 5.74 -8.73 17.27
C ALA A 97 7.11 -9.40 17.12
N GLY A 98 7.29 -10.57 17.72
CA GLY A 98 8.53 -11.36 17.63
C GLY A 98 8.59 -12.30 16.42
N SER A 99 7.65 -12.22 15.47
CA SER A 99 7.66 -13.07 14.28
C SER A 99 6.90 -12.43 13.12
N ALA A 100 7.26 -12.83 11.90
CA ALA A 100 6.56 -12.40 10.68
C ALA A 100 5.04 -12.70 10.72
N ALA A 101 4.65 -13.86 11.22
CA ALA A 101 3.26 -14.26 11.32
C ALA A 101 2.43 -13.30 12.21
N LEU A 102 3.00 -12.85 13.33
CA LEU A 102 2.36 -11.88 14.21
C LEU A 102 2.24 -10.49 13.56
N VAL A 103 3.28 -10.04 12.83
CA VAL A 103 3.21 -8.80 12.05
C VAL A 103 2.12 -8.90 11.00
N ILE A 104 2.06 -10.00 10.22
CA ILE A 104 1.05 -10.23 9.18
C ILE A 104 -0.36 -10.22 9.78
N ALA A 105 -0.57 -10.93 10.91
CA ALA A 105 -1.86 -10.95 11.59
C ALA A 105 -2.27 -9.55 12.09
N ALA A 106 -1.35 -8.82 12.72
CA ALA A 106 -1.59 -7.45 13.17
C ALA A 106 -1.92 -6.52 11.99
N ARG A 107 -1.21 -6.64 10.87
CA ARG A 107 -1.49 -5.91 9.63
C ARG A 107 -2.90 -6.22 9.09
N GLY A 108 -3.35 -7.47 9.15
CA GLY A 108 -4.73 -7.82 8.80
C GLY A 108 -5.76 -7.10 9.68
N VAL A 109 -5.54 -7.04 11.00
CA VAL A 109 -6.43 -6.31 11.93
C VAL A 109 -6.34 -4.80 11.73
N MET A 110 -5.13 -4.24 11.47
CA MET A 110 -4.97 -2.84 11.07
C MET A 110 -5.76 -2.54 9.78
N GLY A 111 -5.72 -3.45 8.80
CA GLY A 111 -6.49 -3.37 7.56
C GLY A 111 -8.01 -3.31 7.82
N LEU A 112 -8.53 -4.08 8.78
CA LEU A 112 -9.93 -4.00 9.20
C LEU A 112 -10.26 -2.62 9.81
N GLY A 113 -9.39 -2.09 10.66
CA GLY A 113 -9.51 -0.73 11.20
C GLY A 113 -9.59 0.31 10.09
N ALA A 114 -8.67 0.23 9.11
CA ALA A 114 -8.62 1.14 7.96
C ALA A 114 -9.85 0.98 7.04
N ALA A 115 -10.32 -0.25 6.81
CA ALA A 115 -11.52 -0.55 6.04
C ALA A 115 -12.79 0.07 6.65
N ILE A 116 -12.83 0.22 7.96
CA ILE A 116 -13.89 0.95 8.68
C ILE A 116 -13.68 2.45 8.57
N MET A 117 -12.47 2.94 8.90
CA MET A 117 -12.20 4.37 9.04
C MET A 117 -12.41 5.13 7.74
N MET A 118 -11.91 4.60 6.62
CA MET A 118 -11.88 5.31 5.36
C MET A 118 -13.28 5.67 4.83
N PRO A 119 -14.19 4.71 4.56
CA PRO A 119 -15.52 5.05 4.02
C PRO A 119 -16.37 5.83 5.03
N VAL A 120 -16.27 5.51 6.33
CA VAL A 120 -17.08 6.16 7.36
C VAL A 120 -16.64 7.61 7.58
N ALA A 121 -15.34 7.93 7.48
CA ALA A 121 -14.86 9.32 7.54
C ALA A 121 -15.47 10.18 6.43
N PHE A 122 -15.53 9.68 5.20
CA PHE A 122 -16.19 10.39 4.09
C PHE A 122 -17.70 10.49 4.27
N ALA A 123 -18.36 9.44 4.79
CA ALA A 123 -19.81 9.43 5.02
C ALA A 123 -20.22 10.47 6.10
N VAL A 124 -19.38 10.69 7.12
CA VAL A 124 -19.62 11.68 8.17
C VAL A 124 -19.64 13.11 7.63
N LEU A 125 -18.84 13.42 6.59
CA LEU A 125 -18.81 14.76 6.00
C LEU A 125 -20.18 15.19 5.47
N ALA A 126 -20.95 14.25 4.94
CA ALA A 126 -22.30 14.52 4.44
C ALA A 126 -23.28 14.91 5.57
N ALA A 127 -23.01 14.45 6.80
CA ALA A 127 -23.81 14.79 7.98
C ALA A 127 -23.37 16.11 8.65
N LEU A 128 -22.07 16.47 8.55
CA LEU A 128 -21.49 17.66 9.19
C LEU A 128 -21.55 18.91 8.32
N PHE A 129 -21.47 18.76 6.99
CA PHE A 129 -21.35 19.89 6.06
C PHE A 129 -22.47 19.90 5.04
N GLY A 130 -23.08 21.08 4.86
CA GLY A 130 -24.07 21.30 3.81
C GLY A 130 -23.47 21.25 2.41
N PRO A 131 -24.31 21.19 1.36
CA PRO A 131 -23.84 21.01 -0.04
C PRO A 131 -22.78 22.02 -0.47
N ALA A 132 -22.86 23.28 -0.01
CA ALA A 132 -21.94 24.35 -0.39
C ALA A 132 -20.52 24.19 0.17
N GLU A 133 -20.35 23.53 1.31
CA GLU A 133 -19.05 23.37 2.00
C GLU A 133 -18.51 21.94 1.93
N ARG A 134 -19.34 20.96 1.54
CA ARG A 134 -18.97 19.55 1.46
C ARG A 134 -17.72 19.31 0.59
N GLY A 135 -17.64 19.98 -0.55
CA GLY A 135 -16.49 19.88 -1.44
C GLY A 135 -15.17 20.29 -0.75
N LYS A 136 -15.19 21.39 0.03
CA LYS A 136 -14.02 21.83 0.81
C LYS A 136 -13.64 20.82 1.88
N ALA A 137 -14.61 20.24 2.57
CA ALA A 137 -14.38 19.25 3.61
C ALA A 137 -13.81 17.94 3.04
N VAL A 138 -14.31 17.47 1.89
CA VAL A 138 -13.76 16.31 1.17
C VAL A 138 -12.32 16.59 0.73
N SER A 139 -12.05 17.77 0.14
CA SER A 139 -10.70 18.15 -0.27
C SER A 139 -9.72 18.16 0.92
N PHE A 140 -10.17 18.60 2.11
CA PHE A 140 -9.36 18.58 3.32
C PHE A 140 -8.98 17.15 3.74
N LEU A 141 -9.92 16.19 3.69
CA LEU A 141 -9.62 14.77 4.00
C LEU A 141 -8.68 14.16 2.96
N VAL A 142 -8.92 14.42 1.67
CA VAL A 142 -8.04 13.93 0.59
C VAL A 142 -6.64 14.52 0.72
N MET A 143 -6.52 15.79 1.11
CA MET A 143 -5.24 16.43 1.39
C MET A 143 -4.54 15.78 2.59
N GLY A 144 -5.27 15.43 3.67
CA GLY A 144 -4.74 14.70 4.81
C GLY A 144 -4.13 13.36 4.38
N LEU A 145 -4.84 12.57 3.59
CA LEU A 145 -4.32 11.32 3.01
C LEU A 145 -3.08 11.57 2.13
N GLY A 146 -3.15 12.60 1.27
CA GLY A 146 -2.08 12.97 0.36
C GLY A 146 -0.80 13.44 1.05
N ILE A 147 -0.90 14.17 2.17
CA ILE A 147 0.24 14.59 3.00
C ILE A 147 0.85 13.39 3.75
N GLY A 148 0.05 12.42 4.15
CA GLY A 148 0.54 11.19 4.80
C GLY A 148 1.52 10.42 3.91
N ILE A 149 1.29 10.38 2.60
CA ILE A 149 2.13 9.64 1.64
C ILE A 149 3.61 10.09 1.66
N PRO A 150 3.97 11.38 1.50
CA PRO A 150 5.35 11.82 1.56
C PRO A 150 5.97 11.78 2.96
N LEU A 151 5.16 11.94 4.00
CA LEU A 151 5.64 11.90 5.38
C LEU A 151 6.09 10.50 5.79
N GLY A 152 5.45 9.45 5.27
CA GLY A 152 5.78 8.07 5.61
C GLY A 152 7.25 7.71 5.43
N PRO A 153 7.84 7.86 4.24
CA PRO A 153 9.25 7.56 4.01
C PRO A 153 10.21 8.41 4.86
N ILE A 154 9.92 9.69 5.06
CA ILE A 154 10.79 10.59 5.82
C ILE A 154 10.76 10.24 7.32
N ILE A 155 9.56 10.18 7.90
CA ILE A 155 9.39 9.88 9.32
C ILE A 155 9.78 8.42 9.61
N GLY A 156 9.40 7.50 8.72
CA GLY A 156 9.78 6.10 8.83
C GLY A 156 11.28 5.90 8.79
N GLY A 157 11.95 6.55 7.85
CA GLY A 157 13.40 6.53 7.76
C GLY A 157 14.08 7.10 9.01
N TYR A 158 13.58 8.22 9.53
CA TYR A 158 14.08 8.80 10.78
C TYR A 158 13.88 7.88 11.98
N LEU A 159 12.69 7.27 12.11
CA LEU A 159 12.40 6.35 13.20
C LEU A 159 13.30 5.11 13.16
N LEU A 160 13.50 4.52 11.98
CA LEU A 160 14.35 3.34 11.79
C LEU A 160 15.83 3.62 12.01
N GLN A 161 16.27 4.86 11.81
CA GLN A 161 17.65 5.25 12.07
C GLN A 161 17.95 5.45 13.57
N HIS A 162 16.96 5.90 14.36
CA HIS A 162 17.16 6.29 15.75
C HIS A 162 16.49 5.34 16.76
N PHE A 163 15.56 4.49 16.33
CA PHE A 163 14.78 3.59 17.17
C PHE A 163 14.69 2.21 16.51
N TRP A 164 14.15 1.22 17.25
CA TRP A 164 13.93 -0.13 16.71
C TRP A 164 12.79 -0.12 15.65
N TRP A 165 12.73 -1.15 14.82
CA TRP A 165 11.79 -1.24 13.70
C TRP A 165 10.31 -1.10 14.11
N GLY A 166 9.94 -1.57 15.31
CA GLY A 166 8.56 -1.47 15.79
C GLY A 166 8.07 -0.04 16.02
N SER A 167 8.99 0.93 16.11
CA SER A 167 8.65 2.36 16.27
C SER A 167 7.78 2.91 15.14
N ILE A 168 7.89 2.34 13.92
CA ILE A 168 7.05 2.71 12.77
C ILE A 168 5.56 2.42 12.99
N PHE A 169 5.27 1.39 13.76
CA PHE A 169 3.91 1.06 14.16
C PHE A 169 3.49 1.87 15.39
N LEU A 170 4.40 2.04 16.35
CA LEU A 170 4.11 2.71 17.60
C LEU A 170 3.68 4.17 17.41
N ILE A 171 4.17 4.86 16.39
CA ILE A 171 3.78 6.25 16.07
C ILE A 171 2.27 6.39 15.77
N ASN A 172 1.64 5.34 15.27
CA ASN A 172 0.20 5.34 14.99
C ASN A 172 -0.64 5.38 16.27
N VAL A 173 -0.11 4.86 17.38
CA VAL A 173 -0.85 4.73 18.65
C VAL A 173 -1.25 6.08 19.24
N PRO A 174 -0.32 7.05 19.47
CA PRO A 174 -0.71 8.37 19.96
C PRO A 174 -1.65 9.09 19.01
N ILE A 175 -1.47 8.94 17.69
CA ILE A 175 -2.35 9.56 16.69
C ILE A 175 -3.76 8.96 16.78
N ALA A 176 -3.87 7.63 16.91
CA ALA A 176 -5.16 6.96 17.08
C ALA A 176 -5.86 7.36 18.39
N ILE A 177 -5.12 7.50 19.49
CA ILE A 177 -5.67 7.94 20.79
C ILE A 177 -6.19 9.38 20.68
N ILE A 178 -5.38 10.31 20.14
CA ILE A 178 -5.78 11.72 19.96
C ILE A 178 -7.00 11.80 19.04
N GLY A 179 -6.97 11.07 17.91
CA GLY A 179 -8.09 10.98 16.98
C GLY A 179 -9.36 10.43 17.63
N ALA A 180 -9.25 9.36 18.43
CA ALA A 180 -10.39 8.77 19.13
C ALA A 180 -10.98 9.71 20.16
N ILE A 181 -10.16 10.39 20.98
CA ILE A 181 -10.62 11.39 21.97
C ILE A 181 -11.32 12.55 21.25
N ALA A 182 -10.70 13.08 20.19
CA ALA A 182 -11.27 14.20 19.44
C ALA A 182 -12.59 13.80 18.75
N ILE A 183 -12.67 12.62 18.11
CA ILE A 183 -13.90 12.11 17.51
C ILE A 183 -14.97 11.86 18.59
N ALA A 184 -14.60 11.28 19.73
CA ALA A 184 -15.54 11.05 20.83
C ALA A 184 -16.14 12.36 21.38
N ALA A 185 -15.33 13.41 21.47
CA ALA A 185 -15.74 14.71 22.02
C ALA A 185 -16.50 15.59 21.01
N LEU A 186 -16.08 15.58 19.74
CA LEU A 186 -16.52 16.58 18.76
C LEU A 186 -17.54 16.05 17.76
N LEU A 187 -17.54 14.73 17.48
CA LEU A 187 -18.40 14.18 16.44
C LEU A 187 -19.77 13.79 17.02
N PRO A 188 -20.89 14.30 16.50
CA PRO A 188 -22.22 13.79 16.83
C PRO A 188 -22.42 12.41 16.22
N GLU A 189 -23.23 11.56 16.87
CA GLU A 189 -23.62 10.29 16.28
C GLU A 189 -24.56 10.53 15.09
N SER A 190 -24.31 9.85 13.99
CA SER A 190 -25.12 9.92 12.79
C SER A 190 -25.31 8.55 12.16
N ARG A 191 -26.48 8.32 11.55
CA ARG A 191 -26.84 7.08 10.86
C ARG A 191 -27.58 7.42 9.59
N ASP A 192 -27.61 6.51 8.65
CA ASP A 192 -28.49 6.60 7.50
C ASP A 192 -29.93 6.25 7.94
N PRO A 193 -30.94 7.06 7.62
CA PRO A 193 -32.34 6.72 7.90
C PRO A 193 -32.82 5.46 7.17
N SER A 194 -32.21 5.11 6.02
CA SER A 194 -32.57 3.98 5.18
C SER A 194 -31.34 3.15 4.82
N PRO A 195 -30.66 2.53 5.82
CA PRO A 195 -29.39 1.87 5.59
C PRO A 195 -29.56 0.62 4.71
N ARG A 196 -28.68 0.47 3.71
CA ARG A 196 -28.60 -0.77 2.93
C ARG A 196 -28.18 -1.95 3.82
N ARG A 197 -28.61 -3.13 3.45
CA ARG A 197 -28.14 -4.35 4.14
C ARG A 197 -26.71 -4.64 3.73
N PRO A 198 -25.79 -4.89 4.68
CA PRO A 198 -24.43 -5.27 4.31
C PRO A 198 -24.44 -6.64 3.62
N ASP A 199 -23.80 -6.75 2.48
CA ASP A 199 -23.60 -8.02 1.78
C ASP A 199 -22.38 -8.75 2.37
N VAL A 200 -22.63 -9.53 3.42
CA VAL A 200 -21.59 -10.30 4.11
C VAL A 200 -21.05 -11.42 3.21
N LEU A 201 -21.91 -12.06 2.40
CA LEU A 201 -21.46 -13.13 1.51
C LEU A 201 -20.59 -12.59 0.39
N GLY A 202 -20.97 -11.48 -0.24
CA GLY A 202 -20.14 -10.78 -1.21
C GLY A 202 -18.77 -10.38 -0.64
N ALA A 203 -18.74 -9.86 0.60
CA ALA A 203 -17.48 -9.52 1.28
C ALA A 203 -16.60 -10.76 1.54
N VAL A 204 -17.17 -11.89 1.96
CA VAL A 204 -16.43 -13.14 2.17
C VAL A 204 -15.90 -13.67 0.84
N LEU A 205 -16.74 -13.74 -0.20
CA LEU A 205 -16.33 -14.22 -1.52
C LEU A 205 -15.23 -13.35 -2.14
N SER A 206 -15.37 -12.02 -2.12
CA SER A 206 -14.36 -11.11 -2.66
C SER A 206 -13.03 -11.22 -1.90
N THR A 207 -13.07 -11.23 -0.57
CA THR A 207 -11.86 -11.34 0.27
C THR A 207 -11.19 -12.69 0.08
N ALA A 208 -11.93 -13.79 0.14
CA ALA A 208 -11.39 -15.15 -0.03
C ALA A 208 -10.81 -15.34 -1.43
N GLY A 209 -11.52 -14.91 -2.47
CA GLY A 209 -11.08 -15.03 -3.85
C GLY A 209 -9.81 -14.23 -4.13
N LEU A 210 -9.75 -12.96 -3.68
CA LEU A 210 -8.56 -12.12 -3.81
C LEU A 210 -7.39 -12.69 -3.01
N THR A 211 -7.61 -13.14 -1.78
CA THR A 211 -6.55 -13.71 -0.93
C THR A 211 -6.00 -14.99 -1.56
N SER A 212 -6.84 -15.87 -2.08
CA SER A 212 -6.41 -17.09 -2.75
C SER A 212 -5.60 -16.80 -4.02
N LEU A 213 -6.05 -15.85 -4.84
CA LEU A 213 -5.34 -15.42 -6.04
C LEU A 213 -3.95 -14.84 -5.70
N VAL A 214 -3.91 -13.92 -4.75
CA VAL A 214 -2.67 -13.27 -4.30
C VAL A 214 -1.73 -14.29 -3.66
N TYR A 215 -2.25 -15.24 -2.87
CA TYR A 215 -1.46 -16.33 -2.30
C TYR A 215 -0.75 -17.13 -3.40
N GLY A 216 -1.47 -17.55 -4.44
CA GLY A 216 -0.86 -18.28 -5.54
C GLY A 216 0.24 -17.51 -6.24
N VAL A 217 0.08 -16.20 -6.44
CA VAL A 217 1.11 -15.35 -7.05
C VAL A 217 2.32 -15.18 -6.15
N ILE A 218 2.15 -14.99 -4.85
CA ILE A 218 3.25 -14.82 -3.88
C ILE A 218 4.07 -16.09 -3.72
N GLU A 219 3.43 -17.25 -3.72
CA GLU A 219 4.09 -18.55 -3.52
C GLU A 219 4.74 -19.10 -4.79
N ALA A 220 4.36 -18.59 -5.97
CA ALA A 220 4.85 -19.08 -7.26
C ALA A 220 6.38 -19.09 -7.41
N PRO A 221 7.16 -18.07 -6.98
CA PRO A 221 8.62 -18.08 -7.11
C PRO A 221 9.30 -19.21 -6.31
N GLY A 222 8.78 -19.53 -5.11
CA GLY A 222 9.36 -20.57 -4.24
C GLY A 222 8.94 -21.98 -4.62
N ARG A 223 7.70 -22.16 -5.10
CA ARG A 223 7.11 -23.47 -5.43
C ARG A 223 7.21 -23.81 -6.91
N GLY A 224 7.22 -22.80 -7.77
CA GLY A 224 7.10 -22.93 -9.22
C GLY A 224 5.68 -22.56 -9.72
N TRP A 225 5.63 -21.89 -10.87
CA TRP A 225 4.36 -21.51 -11.52
C TRP A 225 3.51 -22.73 -11.94
N SER A 226 4.16 -23.88 -12.16
CA SER A 226 3.50 -25.12 -12.54
C SER A 226 3.16 -26.03 -11.35
N ASP A 227 3.47 -25.62 -10.12
CA ASP A 227 3.15 -26.36 -8.90
C ASP A 227 1.64 -26.48 -8.68
N GLN A 228 1.19 -27.63 -8.20
CA GLN A 228 -0.23 -27.91 -7.99
C GLN A 228 -0.88 -26.96 -6.98
N VAL A 229 -0.17 -26.56 -5.92
CA VAL A 229 -0.68 -25.62 -4.92
C VAL A 229 -0.81 -24.22 -5.52
N THR A 230 0.19 -23.78 -6.30
CA THR A 230 0.17 -22.50 -7.00
C THR A 230 -0.99 -22.41 -7.99
N ILE A 231 -1.11 -23.39 -8.89
CA ILE A 231 -2.21 -23.45 -9.86
C ILE A 231 -3.54 -23.60 -9.16
N GLY A 232 -3.62 -24.46 -8.13
CA GLY A 232 -4.81 -24.67 -7.33
C GLY A 232 -5.30 -23.41 -6.65
N ALA A 233 -4.40 -22.63 -6.03
CA ALA A 233 -4.74 -21.38 -5.36
C ALA A 233 -5.19 -20.29 -6.35
N ILE A 234 -4.50 -20.13 -7.48
CA ILE A 234 -4.90 -19.18 -8.54
C ILE A 234 -6.26 -19.58 -9.12
N SER A 235 -6.46 -20.86 -9.45
CA SER A 235 -7.72 -21.37 -10.00
C SER A 235 -8.86 -21.23 -9.01
N ALA A 236 -8.65 -21.59 -7.73
CA ALA A 236 -9.66 -21.40 -6.67
C ALA A 236 -10.01 -19.92 -6.50
N GLY A 237 -9.01 -19.03 -6.50
CA GLY A 237 -9.20 -17.58 -6.45
C GLY A 237 -10.09 -17.08 -7.59
N LEU A 238 -9.80 -17.49 -8.83
CA LEU A 238 -10.61 -17.13 -10.01
C LEU A 238 -12.03 -17.70 -9.95
N VAL A 239 -12.20 -18.93 -9.50
CA VAL A 239 -13.52 -19.55 -9.34
C VAL A 239 -14.34 -18.80 -8.28
N VAL A 240 -13.75 -18.50 -7.13
CA VAL A 240 -14.44 -17.77 -6.05
C VAL A 240 -14.77 -16.33 -6.47
N LEU A 241 -13.87 -15.64 -7.21
CA LEU A 241 -14.17 -14.31 -7.76
C LEU A 241 -15.27 -14.38 -8.84
N THR A 242 -15.31 -15.43 -9.65
CA THR A 242 -16.42 -15.65 -10.59
C THR A 242 -17.73 -15.88 -9.85
N ALA A 243 -17.71 -16.66 -8.76
CA ALA A 243 -18.86 -16.87 -7.90
C ALA A 243 -19.31 -15.56 -7.23
N PHE A 244 -18.35 -14.70 -6.81
CA PHE A 244 -18.63 -13.35 -6.31
C PHE A 244 -19.37 -12.51 -7.35
N VAL A 245 -18.87 -12.43 -8.58
CA VAL A 245 -19.53 -11.69 -9.67
C VAL A 245 -20.94 -12.25 -9.93
N ALA A 246 -21.09 -13.57 -9.97
CA ALA A 246 -22.40 -14.22 -10.16
C ALA A 246 -23.37 -13.95 -9.00
N TRP A 247 -22.86 -13.82 -7.78
CA TRP A 247 -23.63 -13.43 -6.59
C TRP A 247 -24.09 -11.97 -6.69
N GLU A 248 -23.19 -11.03 -6.97
CA GLU A 248 -23.48 -9.59 -7.11
C GLU A 248 -24.53 -9.30 -8.19
N LEU A 249 -24.57 -10.10 -9.27
CA LEU A 249 -25.59 -10.00 -10.31
C LEU A 249 -26.99 -10.46 -9.88
N ARG A 250 -27.12 -11.21 -8.77
CA ARG A 250 -28.37 -11.83 -8.32
C ARG A 250 -28.92 -11.26 -7.03
N VAL A 251 -28.05 -10.73 -6.18
CA VAL A 251 -28.44 -10.17 -4.87
C VAL A 251 -29.23 -8.88 -5.04
N ARG A 252 -30.20 -8.62 -4.16
CA ARG A 252 -31.06 -7.42 -4.24
C ARG A 252 -30.33 -6.12 -3.89
N ASP A 253 -29.43 -6.20 -2.89
CA ASP A 253 -28.62 -5.07 -2.41
C ASP A 253 -27.15 -5.43 -2.62
N PRO A 254 -26.62 -5.34 -3.87
CA PRO A 254 -25.25 -5.72 -4.18
C PRO A 254 -24.26 -4.77 -3.50
N MET A 255 -23.12 -5.31 -3.08
CA MET A 255 -21.99 -4.53 -2.58
C MET A 255 -21.39 -3.68 -3.70
N ILE A 256 -21.29 -4.27 -4.89
CA ILE A 256 -20.80 -3.63 -6.11
C ILE A 256 -21.92 -3.64 -7.17
N ASP A 257 -22.43 -2.47 -7.53
CA ASP A 257 -23.37 -2.37 -8.66
C ASP A 257 -22.63 -2.58 -9.98
N LEU A 258 -22.66 -3.82 -10.48
CA LEU A 258 -21.96 -4.20 -11.71
C LEU A 258 -22.52 -3.50 -12.97
N HIS A 259 -23.74 -2.96 -12.92
CA HIS A 259 -24.31 -2.20 -14.05
C HIS A 259 -23.56 -0.89 -14.30
N LEU A 260 -22.83 -0.36 -13.31
CA LEU A 260 -21.98 0.82 -13.49
C LEU A 260 -20.87 0.56 -14.52
N PHE A 261 -20.37 -0.67 -14.62
CA PHE A 261 -19.34 -1.06 -15.59
C PHE A 261 -19.87 -1.14 -17.03
N ALA A 262 -21.17 -1.18 -17.22
CA ALA A 262 -21.76 -1.02 -18.57
C ALA A 262 -21.54 0.37 -19.16
N ARG A 263 -21.18 1.37 -18.32
CA ARG A 263 -20.80 2.73 -18.79
C ARG A 263 -19.31 2.74 -19.14
N PRO A 264 -18.94 2.93 -20.41
CA PRO A 264 -17.54 2.84 -20.83
C PRO A 264 -16.61 3.80 -20.09
N GLN A 265 -17.09 5.01 -19.76
CA GLN A 265 -16.30 6.01 -19.02
C GLN A 265 -15.95 5.50 -17.60
N PHE A 266 -16.93 4.94 -16.88
CA PHE A 266 -16.71 4.36 -15.55
C PHE A 266 -15.76 3.17 -15.60
N LEU A 267 -15.96 2.25 -16.55
CA LEU A 267 -15.12 1.06 -16.73
C LEU A 267 -13.66 1.43 -16.98
N TRP A 268 -13.39 2.26 -17.98
CA TRP A 268 -12.02 2.61 -18.36
C TRP A 268 -11.32 3.47 -17.30
N ALA A 269 -12.05 4.37 -16.65
CA ALA A 269 -11.52 5.16 -15.55
C ALA A 269 -11.16 4.27 -14.33
N SER A 270 -12.01 3.28 -14.01
CA SER A 270 -11.73 2.30 -12.94
C SER A 270 -10.52 1.43 -13.29
N ILE A 271 -10.43 0.91 -14.51
CA ILE A 271 -9.27 0.12 -14.98
C ILE A 271 -7.99 0.97 -14.87
N ALA A 272 -8.03 2.22 -15.31
CA ALA A 272 -6.88 3.11 -15.21
C ALA A 272 -6.45 3.33 -13.74
N GLY A 273 -7.40 3.55 -12.84
CA GLY A 273 -7.14 3.66 -11.41
C GLY A 273 -6.50 2.40 -10.81
N VAL A 274 -6.94 1.21 -11.23
CA VAL A 274 -6.35 -0.10 -10.86
C VAL A 274 -4.91 -0.18 -11.34
N LEU A 275 -4.62 0.11 -12.62
CA LEU A 275 -3.29 0.03 -13.21
C LEU A 275 -2.31 1.03 -12.56
N VAL A 276 -2.77 2.26 -12.29
CA VAL A 276 -1.94 3.27 -11.61
C VAL A 276 -1.59 2.82 -10.20
N THR A 277 -2.55 2.28 -9.45
CA THR A 277 -2.32 1.83 -8.07
C THR A 277 -1.48 0.55 -8.04
N PHE A 278 -1.65 -0.35 -9.01
CA PHE A 278 -0.78 -1.51 -9.25
C PHE A 278 0.69 -1.07 -9.39
N GLY A 279 0.97 -0.13 -10.30
CA GLY A 279 2.33 0.37 -10.50
C GLY A 279 2.87 1.11 -9.28
N MET A 280 2.05 1.95 -8.65
CA MET A 280 2.45 2.75 -7.49
C MET A 280 2.85 1.88 -6.30
N LEU A 281 1.99 0.95 -5.86
CA LEU A 281 2.28 0.10 -4.71
C LEU A 281 3.37 -0.93 -5.01
N GLY A 282 3.41 -1.44 -6.24
CA GLY A 282 4.50 -2.30 -6.67
C GLY A 282 5.87 -1.60 -6.66
N LEU A 283 5.96 -0.36 -7.15
CA LEU A 283 7.19 0.45 -7.07
C LEU A 283 7.56 0.76 -5.62
N LEU A 284 6.59 1.13 -4.79
CA LEU A 284 6.82 1.38 -3.36
C LEU A 284 7.29 0.14 -2.61
N PHE A 285 6.95 -1.07 -3.08
CA PHE A 285 7.47 -2.32 -2.53
C PHE A 285 8.90 -2.62 -2.99
N VAL A 286 9.20 -2.45 -4.28
CA VAL A 286 10.49 -2.86 -4.88
C VAL A 286 11.59 -1.84 -4.63
N VAL A 287 11.31 -0.53 -4.81
CA VAL A 287 12.34 0.51 -4.80
C VAL A 287 13.06 0.65 -3.46
N PRO A 288 12.40 0.62 -2.29
CA PRO A 288 13.10 0.65 -1.00
C PRO A 288 14.05 -0.53 -0.81
N GLN A 289 13.70 -1.73 -1.29
CA GLN A 289 14.55 -2.91 -1.23
C GLN A 289 15.81 -2.72 -2.10
N TYR A 290 15.66 -2.18 -3.31
CA TYR A 290 16.79 -1.82 -4.16
C TYR A 290 17.70 -0.78 -3.47
N LEU A 291 17.13 0.30 -2.95
CA LEU A 291 17.90 1.39 -2.34
C LEU A 291 18.68 0.93 -1.09
N GLN A 292 18.10 0.04 -0.27
CA GLN A 292 18.74 -0.42 0.95
C GLN A 292 19.69 -1.60 0.72
N PHE A 293 19.23 -2.65 0.04
CA PHE A 293 20.03 -3.87 -0.11
C PHE A 293 21.07 -3.78 -1.23
N VAL A 294 20.78 -3.04 -2.31
CA VAL A 294 21.66 -2.98 -3.49
C VAL A 294 22.49 -1.71 -3.52
N ALA A 295 21.83 -0.56 -3.32
CA ALA A 295 22.52 0.73 -3.33
C ALA A 295 23.14 1.10 -1.96
N GLY A 296 22.95 0.28 -0.91
CA GLY A 296 23.60 0.43 0.39
C GLY A 296 23.15 1.65 1.20
N HIS A 297 21.97 2.20 0.91
CA HIS A 297 21.47 3.35 1.65
C HIS A 297 20.76 2.92 2.93
N ASP A 298 20.88 3.74 3.97
CA ASP A 298 20.11 3.59 5.19
C ASP A 298 18.60 3.92 4.97
N ALA A 299 17.78 3.66 5.96
CA ALA A 299 16.34 3.86 5.87
C ALA A 299 15.96 5.34 5.63
N LEU A 300 16.64 6.29 6.29
CA LEU A 300 16.39 7.72 6.08
C LEU A 300 16.83 8.16 4.69
N GLY A 301 18.01 7.74 4.26
CA GLY A 301 18.52 7.97 2.91
C GLY A 301 17.60 7.39 1.83
N THR A 302 16.98 6.23 2.09
CA THR A 302 15.95 5.64 1.23
C THR A 302 14.71 6.52 1.18
N GLY A 303 14.20 6.96 2.33
CA GLY A 303 13.04 7.84 2.41
C GLY A 303 13.23 9.13 1.62
N ILE A 304 14.39 9.78 1.77
CA ILE A 304 14.74 10.99 1.01
C ILE A 304 14.84 10.70 -0.49
N ARG A 305 15.39 9.56 -0.88
CA ARG A 305 15.57 9.18 -2.28
C ARG A 305 14.27 8.75 -2.99
N LEU A 306 13.19 8.52 -2.24
CA LEU A 306 11.85 8.35 -2.78
C LEU A 306 11.13 9.67 -3.09
N LEU A 307 11.63 10.82 -2.60
CA LEU A 307 11.01 12.13 -2.83
C LEU A 307 10.84 12.50 -4.31
N PRO A 308 11.71 12.12 -5.27
CA PRO A 308 11.46 12.38 -6.68
C PRO A 308 10.16 11.73 -7.21
N LEU A 309 9.83 10.50 -6.77
CA LEU A 309 8.56 9.85 -7.10
C LEU A 309 7.37 10.67 -6.61
N ILE A 310 7.45 11.14 -5.36
CA ILE A 310 6.40 11.95 -4.72
C ILE A 310 6.31 13.32 -5.38
N GLY A 311 7.44 13.96 -5.66
CA GLY A 311 7.52 15.24 -6.37
C GLY A 311 6.89 15.15 -7.76
N GLY A 312 7.19 14.07 -8.50
CA GLY A 312 6.56 13.78 -9.78
C GLY A 312 5.04 13.67 -9.66
N LEU A 313 4.53 12.95 -8.65
CA LEU A 313 3.09 12.81 -8.41
C LEU A 313 2.43 14.16 -8.11
N ILE A 314 3.04 14.99 -7.24
CA ILE A 314 2.53 16.31 -6.87
C ILE A 314 2.46 17.24 -8.08
N VAL A 315 3.43 17.18 -8.98
CA VAL A 315 3.45 17.98 -10.23
C VAL A 315 2.49 17.40 -11.27
N GLY A 316 2.41 16.07 -11.34
CA GLY A 316 1.59 15.36 -12.32
C GLY A 316 0.09 15.56 -12.12
N ALA A 317 -0.40 15.59 -10.88
CA ALA A 317 -1.82 15.71 -10.58
C ALA A 317 -2.43 17.01 -11.18
N PRO A 318 -1.94 18.22 -10.87
CA PRO A 318 -2.49 19.43 -11.47
C PRO A 318 -2.20 19.54 -12.98
N ALA A 319 -1.13 18.91 -13.49
CA ALA A 319 -0.88 18.86 -14.93
C ALA A 319 -1.95 18.02 -15.63
N GLY A 320 -2.30 16.86 -15.06
CA GLY A 320 -3.37 15.98 -15.55
C GLY A 320 -4.73 16.68 -15.54
N GLU A 321 -5.09 17.37 -14.47
CA GLU A 321 -6.35 18.10 -14.35
C GLU A 321 -6.45 19.24 -15.39
N ARG A 322 -5.37 20.01 -15.57
CA ARG A 322 -5.35 21.07 -16.60
C ARG A 322 -5.49 20.50 -18.01
N LEU A 323 -4.88 19.35 -18.26
CA LEU A 323 -5.00 18.67 -19.55
C LEU A 323 -6.39 18.09 -19.74
N ALA A 324 -7.00 17.54 -18.68
CA ALA A 324 -8.38 17.05 -18.69
C ALA A 324 -9.39 18.16 -19.01
N ALA A 325 -9.21 19.34 -18.43
CA ALA A 325 -10.04 20.51 -18.69
C ALA A 325 -9.99 20.98 -20.17
N ARG A 326 -8.89 20.69 -20.90
CA ARG A 326 -8.71 21.12 -22.31
C ARG A 326 -9.06 20.03 -23.31
N ALA A 327 -8.76 18.77 -23.00
CA ALA A 327 -8.79 17.66 -23.96
C ALA A 327 -9.65 16.47 -23.49
N GLY A 328 -10.36 16.62 -22.35
CA GLY A 328 -11.14 15.55 -21.73
C GLY A 328 -10.26 14.52 -21.02
N TYR A 329 -10.88 13.67 -20.21
CA TYR A 329 -10.19 12.73 -19.28
C TYR A 329 -9.34 11.67 -19.99
N ARG A 330 -9.69 11.28 -21.23
CA ARG A 330 -8.97 10.22 -21.96
C ARG A 330 -7.50 10.57 -22.20
N VAL A 331 -7.21 11.82 -22.53
CA VAL A 331 -5.87 12.27 -22.90
C VAL A 331 -4.91 12.20 -21.69
N PRO A 332 -5.18 12.87 -20.55
CA PRO A 332 -4.26 12.83 -19.42
C PRO A 332 -4.15 11.42 -18.79
N VAL A 333 -5.22 10.63 -18.77
CA VAL A 333 -5.18 9.26 -18.25
C VAL A 333 -4.29 8.37 -19.12
N SER A 334 -4.45 8.39 -20.44
CA SER A 334 -3.62 7.60 -21.37
C SER A 334 -2.17 8.09 -21.37
N ALA A 335 -1.94 9.40 -21.39
CA ALA A 335 -0.62 9.99 -21.34
C ALA A 335 0.08 9.66 -20.00
N GLY A 336 -0.64 9.78 -18.88
CA GLY A 336 -0.11 9.45 -17.55
C GLY A 336 0.29 7.98 -17.42
N LEU A 337 -0.53 7.04 -17.93
CA LEU A 337 -0.19 5.62 -17.96
C LEU A 337 1.02 5.35 -18.86
N ALA A 338 1.13 6.01 -20.02
CA ALA A 338 2.28 5.91 -20.90
C ALA A 338 3.56 6.45 -20.25
N VAL A 339 3.47 7.59 -19.55
CA VAL A 339 4.58 8.19 -18.79
C VAL A 339 5.01 7.29 -17.64
N LEU A 340 4.05 6.69 -16.91
CA LEU A 340 4.35 5.71 -15.86
C LEU A 340 5.08 4.49 -16.44
N ALA A 341 4.57 3.94 -17.55
CA ALA A 341 5.20 2.80 -18.22
C ALA A 341 6.61 3.14 -18.72
N ALA A 342 6.81 4.33 -19.29
CA ALA A 342 8.13 4.81 -19.70
C ALA A 342 9.08 4.97 -18.50
N GLY A 343 8.62 5.55 -17.39
CA GLY A 343 9.40 5.65 -16.16
C GLY A 343 9.85 4.29 -15.65
N VAL A 344 8.95 3.31 -15.59
CA VAL A 344 9.25 1.93 -15.18
C VAL A 344 10.22 1.25 -16.17
N ALA A 345 10.01 1.43 -17.49
CA ALA A 345 10.89 0.88 -18.52
C ALA A 345 12.31 1.47 -18.43
N ILE A 346 12.44 2.77 -18.17
CA ILE A 346 13.75 3.40 -17.93
C ILE A 346 14.34 2.85 -16.61
N GLY A 347 13.53 2.69 -15.57
CA GLY A 347 13.94 2.06 -14.31
C GLY A 347 14.49 0.65 -14.49
N ALA A 348 13.98 -0.09 -15.47
CA ALA A 348 14.48 -1.42 -15.82
C ALA A 348 15.94 -1.42 -16.33
N LEU A 349 16.46 -0.27 -16.73
CA LEU A 349 17.86 -0.10 -17.15
C LEU A 349 18.80 0.24 -15.98
N THR A 350 18.28 0.27 -14.75
CA THR A 350 19.09 0.56 -13.56
C THR A 350 20.06 -0.59 -13.29
N ASP A 351 21.35 -0.27 -13.11
CA ASP A 351 22.41 -1.21 -12.76
C ASP A 351 23.12 -0.77 -11.45
N LEU A 352 24.15 -1.52 -11.05
CA LEU A 352 24.95 -1.23 -9.85
C LEU A 352 25.77 0.07 -9.95
N GLN A 353 26.04 0.54 -11.16
CA GLN A 353 26.83 1.75 -11.44
C GLN A 353 25.95 2.95 -11.72
N SER A 354 24.63 2.74 -11.74
CA SER A 354 23.68 3.83 -12.02
C SER A 354 23.75 4.91 -10.98
N SER A 355 23.96 6.13 -11.45
CA SER A 355 23.97 7.30 -10.54
C SER A 355 22.60 7.53 -9.92
N TYR A 356 22.58 8.10 -8.71
CA TYR A 356 21.29 8.48 -8.09
C TYR A 356 20.49 9.46 -8.97
N GLY A 357 21.15 10.32 -9.74
CA GLY A 357 20.48 11.23 -10.69
C GLY A 357 19.63 10.48 -11.72
N PHE A 358 20.13 9.35 -12.24
CA PHE A 358 19.36 8.46 -13.14
C PHE A 358 18.17 7.84 -12.42
N VAL A 359 18.37 7.31 -11.19
CA VAL A 359 17.30 6.73 -10.38
C VAL A 359 16.23 7.77 -10.05
N ALA A 360 16.64 8.97 -9.64
CA ALA A 360 15.73 10.08 -9.34
C ALA A 360 14.91 10.50 -10.58
N ALA A 361 15.52 10.52 -11.76
CA ALA A 361 14.86 10.91 -13.00
C ALA A 361 13.74 9.95 -13.40
N TRP A 362 13.98 8.63 -13.38
CA TRP A 362 12.92 7.69 -13.72
C TRP A 362 11.85 7.58 -12.62
N LEU A 363 12.22 7.72 -11.33
CA LEU A 363 11.25 7.80 -10.25
C LEU A 363 10.34 9.03 -10.39
N ALA A 364 10.92 10.20 -10.69
CA ALA A 364 10.15 11.42 -10.95
C ALA A 364 9.21 11.25 -12.15
N THR A 365 9.69 10.61 -13.22
CA THR A 365 8.89 10.30 -14.42
C THR A 365 7.73 9.36 -14.08
N ALA A 366 7.98 8.29 -13.34
CA ALA A 366 6.93 7.37 -12.89
C ALA A 366 5.91 8.09 -12.00
N GLY A 367 6.37 8.90 -11.05
CA GLY A 367 5.51 9.71 -10.19
C GLY A 367 4.64 10.71 -10.97
N LEU A 368 5.23 11.38 -11.96
CA LEU A 368 4.51 12.28 -12.88
C LEU A 368 3.38 11.54 -13.59
N GLY A 369 3.66 10.34 -14.12
CA GLY A 369 2.67 9.49 -14.78
C GLY A 369 1.53 9.08 -13.84
N ILE A 370 1.87 8.68 -12.60
CA ILE A 370 0.89 8.36 -11.56
C ILE A 370 -0.03 9.56 -11.30
N GLY A 371 0.53 10.74 -11.04
CA GLY A 371 -0.23 11.97 -10.77
C GLY A 371 -1.13 12.37 -11.93
N MET A 372 -0.58 12.36 -13.15
CA MET A 372 -1.32 12.74 -14.36
C MET A 372 -2.52 11.83 -14.66
N ALA A 373 -2.43 10.54 -14.30
CA ALA A 373 -3.52 9.60 -14.58
C ALA A 373 -4.52 9.51 -13.42
N LEU A 374 -4.07 9.57 -12.16
CA LEU A 374 -4.87 9.22 -11.00
C LEU A 374 -6.00 10.21 -10.72
N ALA A 375 -5.70 11.52 -10.68
CA ALA A 375 -6.68 12.55 -10.38
C ALA A 375 -7.76 12.64 -11.47
N PRO A 376 -7.41 12.76 -12.78
CA PRO A 376 -8.43 12.78 -13.85
C PRO A 376 -9.23 11.47 -13.97
N ALA A 377 -8.65 10.30 -13.60
CA ALA A 377 -9.40 9.05 -13.58
C ALA A 377 -10.49 9.06 -12.49
N MET A 378 -10.20 9.64 -11.30
CA MET A 378 -11.21 9.79 -10.25
C MET A 378 -12.33 10.76 -10.64
N ASP A 379 -11.99 11.88 -11.28
CA ASP A 379 -12.98 12.82 -11.79
C ASP A 379 -13.85 12.18 -12.87
N ALA A 380 -13.25 11.41 -13.78
CA ALA A 380 -13.99 10.67 -14.82
C ALA A 380 -14.97 9.64 -14.24
N VAL A 381 -14.62 9.01 -13.10
CA VAL A 381 -15.54 8.13 -12.35
C VAL A 381 -16.72 8.94 -11.81
N LEU A 382 -16.47 10.08 -11.18
CA LEU A 382 -17.51 10.93 -10.60
C LEU A 382 -18.45 11.48 -11.66
N ASP A 383 -17.90 11.95 -12.77
CA ASP A 383 -18.70 12.51 -13.90
C ASP A 383 -19.52 11.45 -14.65
N ALA A 384 -19.11 10.17 -14.58
CA ALA A 384 -19.88 9.08 -15.19
C ALA A 384 -21.13 8.71 -14.40
N LEU A 385 -21.31 9.25 -13.19
CA LEU A 385 -22.33 8.81 -12.24
C LEU A 385 -23.32 9.94 -11.91
N PRO A 386 -24.62 9.61 -11.73
CA PRO A 386 -25.56 10.52 -11.08
C PRO A 386 -25.08 10.87 -9.67
N THR A 387 -25.44 12.07 -9.20
CA THR A 387 -25.02 12.59 -7.88
C THR A 387 -25.37 11.62 -6.73
N GLU A 388 -26.50 10.91 -6.85
CA GLU A 388 -26.98 9.93 -5.88
C GLU A 388 -26.09 8.67 -5.80
N GLN A 389 -25.41 8.34 -6.90
CA GLN A 389 -24.53 7.16 -7.03
C GLN A 389 -23.05 7.51 -6.88
N ALA A 390 -22.67 8.78 -6.81
CA ALA A 390 -21.27 9.23 -6.74
C ALA A 390 -20.52 8.62 -5.56
N GLY A 391 -21.16 8.54 -4.40
CA GLY A 391 -20.54 7.94 -3.20
C GLY A 391 -20.27 6.44 -3.35
N SER A 392 -21.23 5.67 -3.85
CA SER A 392 -21.06 4.21 -4.05
C SER A 392 -20.04 3.93 -5.16
N GLY A 393 -20.08 4.67 -6.27
CA GLY A 393 -19.12 4.50 -7.35
C GLY A 393 -17.68 4.84 -6.94
N THR A 394 -17.49 5.90 -6.15
CA THR A 394 -16.18 6.22 -5.57
C THR A 394 -15.67 5.09 -4.66
N ALA A 395 -16.51 4.55 -3.79
CA ALA A 395 -16.16 3.46 -2.90
C ALA A 395 -15.79 2.19 -3.68
N ILE A 396 -16.55 1.85 -4.74
CA ILE A 396 -16.25 0.74 -5.64
C ILE A 396 -14.87 0.94 -6.30
N THR A 397 -14.63 2.13 -6.86
CA THR A 397 -13.35 2.42 -7.52
C THR A 397 -12.17 2.38 -6.53
N MET A 398 -12.34 2.85 -5.30
CA MET A 398 -11.33 2.73 -4.26
C MET A 398 -11.04 1.27 -3.91
N THR A 399 -12.06 0.42 -3.78
CA THR A 399 -11.90 -1.02 -3.55
C THR A 399 -11.13 -1.70 -4.68
N LEU A 400 -11.48 -1.41 -5.94
CA LEU A 400 -10.78 -1.94 -7.10
C LEU A 400 -9.32 -1.50 -7.15
N ARG A 401 -9.03 -0.25 -6.81
CA ARG A 401 -7.66 0.27 -6.72
C ARG A 401 -6.84 -0.46 -5.66
N GLN A 402 -7.42 -0.75 -4.49
CA GLN A 402 -6.74 -1.55 -3.47
C GLN A 402 -6.43 -2.97 -3.96
N THR A 403 -7.37 -3.58 -4.69
CA THR A 403 -7.13 -4.86 -5.38
C THR A 403 -5.96 -4.77 -6.35
N GLY A 404 -5.92 -3.71 -7.17
CA GLY A 404 -4.79 -3.44 -8.08
C GLY A 404 -3.47 -3.30 -7.34
N GLY A 405 -3.48 -2.59 -6.22
CA GLY A 405 -2.29 -2.42 -5.37
C GLY A 405 -1.77 -3.73 -4.78
N ALA A 406 -2.67 -4.58 -4.26
CA ALA A 406 -2.31 -5.91 -3.74
C ALA A 406 -1.67 -6.79 -4.83
N LEU A 407 -2.27 -6.81 -6.02
CA LEU A 407 -1.72 -7.52 -7.18
C LEU A 407 -0.36 -6.94 -7.63
N GLY A 408 -0.19 -5.61 -7.54
CA GLY A 408 1.06 -4.93 -7.86
C GLY A 408 2.20 -5.39 -6.95
N VAL A 409 1.97 -5.40 -5.63
CA VAL A 409 2.94 -5.89 -4.64
C VAL A 409 3.23 -7.38 -4.87
N ALA A 410 2.18 -8.20 -5.04
CA ALA A 410 2.34 -9.63 -5.23
C ALA A 410 3.13 -9.95 -6.51
N LEU A 411 2.73 -9.41 -7.66
CA LEU A 411 3.36 -9.73 -8.95
C LEU A 411 4.78 -9.17 -9.06
N LEU A 412 4.99 -7.88 -8.75
CA LEU A 412 6.32 -7.28 -8.85
C LEU A 412 7.28 -7.84 -7.80
N GLY A 413 6.79 -8.15 -6.59
CA GLY A 413 7.59 -8.83 -5.60
C GLY A 413 7.95 -10.27 -5.99
N SER A 414 7.02 -11.00 -6.61
CA SER A 414 7.29 -12.35 -7.12
C SER A 414 8.28 -12.36 -8.28
N LEU A 415 8.17 -11.41 -9.22
CA LEU A 415 9.15 -11.23 -10.29
C LEU A 415 10.54 -10.87 -9.76
N LEU A 416 10.58 -10.02 -8.70
CA LEU A 416 11.82 -9.70 -8.01
C LEU A 416 12.45 -10.95 -7.37
N ALA A 417 11.65 -11.75 -6.65
CA ALA A 417 12.11 -12.96 -5.98
C ALA A 417 12.62 -14.02 -6.98
N GLU A 418 11.88 -14.25 -8.07
CA GLU A 418 12.27 -15.20 -9.12
C GLU A 418 13.53 -14.74 -9.86
N GLY A 419 13.58 -13.46 -10.25
CA GLY A 419 14.75 -12.88 -10.90
C GLY A 419 16.00 -12.93 -10.03
N TYR A 420 15.86 -12.79 -8.71
CA TYR A 420 16.92 -12.95 -7.74
C TYR A 420 17.32 -14.43 -7.60
N ALA A 421 16.39 -15.32 -7.30
CA ALA A 421 16.65 -16.74 -7.06
C ALA A 421 17.34 -17.44 -8.24
N SER A 422 17.02 -17.02 -9.48
CA SER A 422 17.61 -17.56 -10.71
C SER A 422 19.07 -17.14 -10.94
N ARG A 423 19.56 -16.11 -10.26
CA ARG A 423 20.89 -15.52 -10.48
C ARG A 423 21.82 -15.61 -9.28
N VAL A 424 21.28 -15.86 -8.08
CA VAL A 424 22.11 -15.97 -6.88
C VAL A 424 23.04 -17.17 -6.97
N ASN A 425 24.35 -16.94 -6.77
CA ASN A 425 25.32 -18.01 -6.70
C ASN A 425 25.47 -18.49 -5.25
N THR A 426 25.04 -19.72 -4.99
CA THR A 426 25.11 -20.35 -3.66
C THR A 426 26.25 -21.35 -3.55
N ALA A 427 27.16 -21.41 -4.55
CA ALA A 427 28.29 -22.31 -4.53
C ALA A 427 29.22 -21.98 -3.34
N GLY A 428 29.54 -22.99 -2.54
CA GLY A 428 30.42 -22.83 -1.36
C GLY A 428 29.69 -22.43 -0.07
N LEU A 429 28.38 -22.19 -0.10
CA LEU A 429 27.60 -21.96 1.11
C LEU A 429 27.15 -23.29 1.75
N PRO A 430 27.06 -23.37 3.11
CA PRO A 430 26.41 -24.49 3.77
C PRO A 430 24.95 -24.63 3.29
N PRO A 431 24.35 -25.84 3.30
CA PRO A 431 23.01 -26.09 2.74
C PRO A 431 21.92 -25.15 3.31
N GLU A 432 21.92 -24.91 4.62
CA GLU A 432 20.98 -24.00 5.26
C GLU A 432 21.17 -22.54 4.81
N ALA A 433 22.41 -22.08 4.73
CA ALA A 433 22.74 -20.75 4.25
C ALA A 433 22.42 -20.58 2.74
N ALA A 434 22.60 -21.65 1.95
CA ALA A 434 22.26 -21.65 0.53
C ALA A 434 20.75 -21.53 0.30
N VAL A 435 19.91 -22.16 1.15
CA VAL A 435 18.45 -22.02 1.11
C VAL A 435 18.06 -20.60 1.47
N ALA A 436 18.53 -20.08 2.61
CA ALA A 436 18.22 -18.71 3.03
C ALA A 436 18.68 -17.67 1.99
N ALA A 437 19.86 -17.88 1.38
CA ALA A 437 20.38 -17.01 0.33
C ALA A 437 19.52 -17.03 -0.94
N ARG A 438 18.89 -18.16 -1.28
CA ARG A 438 17.97 -18.23 -2.44
C ARG A 438 16.61 -17.59 -2.18
N GLU A 439 16.16 -17.62 -0.93
CA GLU A 439 14.84 -17.08 -0.57
C GLU A 439 14.79 -15.55 -0.58
N SER A 440 15.89 -14.88 -0.26
CA SER A 440 15.92 -13.42 -0.24
C SER A 440 17.33 -12.82 -0.22
N ILE A 441 17.43 -11.56 -0.64
CA ILE A 441 18.66 -10.75 -0.51
C ILE A 441 19.07 -10.61 0.95
N ALA A 442 18.10 -10.42 1.86
CA ALA A 442 18.35 -10.35 3.29
C ALA A 442 18.95 -11.66 3.82
N GLY A 443 18.43 -12.82 3.40
CA GLY A 443 18.97 -14.12 3.72
C GLY A 443 20.39 -14.33 3.19
N ALA A 444 20.69 -13.84 1.98
CA ALA A 444 22.06 -13.90 1.44
C ALA A 444 23.04 -13.04 2.25
N LEU A 445 22.63 -11.84 2.65
CA LEU A 445 23.46 -10.95 3.49
C LEU A 445 23.68 -11.56 4.88
N ALA A 446 22.66 -12.15 5.48
CA ALA A 446 22.78 -12.88 6.74
C ALA A 446 23.71 -14.10 6.64
N ALA A 447 23.63 -14.85 5.54
CA ALA A 447 24.49 -15.98 5.25
C ALA A 447 25.97 -15.59 4.99
N ALA A 448 26.18 -14.40 4.44
CA ALA A 448 27.51 -13.85 4.15
C ALA A 448 28.14 -13.15 5.36
N ALA A 449 27.34 -12.78 6.37
CA ALA A 449 27.86 -12.16 7.59
C ALA A 449 28.76 -13.15 8.35
N PRO A 450 29.95 -12.73 8.83
CA PRO A 450 30.81 -13.60 9.62
C PRO A 450 30.03 -14.07 10.86
N ARG A 451 29.96 -15.40 11.08
CA ARG A 451 29.30 -15.98 12.24
C ARG A 451 29.95 -15.39 13.49
N ARG A 452 29.20 -14.56 14.20
CA ARG A 452 29.63 -14.09 15.54
C ARG A 452 29.71 -15.31 16.46
N ASP A 453 30.91 -15.62 16.92
CA ASP A 453 31.11 -16.63 17.97
C ASP A 453 30.46 -16.11 19.27
N PRO A 454 29.44 -16.79 19.81
CA PRO A 454 28.75 -16.33 21.01
C PRO A 454 29.63 -16.23 22.23
N GLN A 455 30.87 -16.75 22.15
CA GLN A 455 31.82 -16.83 23.27
C GLN A 455 32.94 -15.78 23.25
N GLN A 456 32.98 -14.89 22.25
CA GLN A 456 33.97 -13.81 22.26
C GLN A 456 33.40 -12.54 22.94
N PRO A 457 33.94 -12.17 24.13
CA PRO A 457 33.54 -10.90 24.76
C PRO A 457 33.99 -9.70 23.91
N GLN A 458 33.12 -8.70 23.83
CA GLN A 458 33.36 -7.43 23.15
C GLN A 458 34.69 -6.80 23.57
N ARG A 459 35.73 -6.97 22.77
CA ARG A 459 36.90 -6.07 22.74
C ARG A 459 37.04 -5.57 21.31
N LEU A 460 36.26 -4.54 20.95
CA LEU A 460 36.56 -3.72 19.78
C LEU A 460 37.73 -2.82 20.17
N THR A 461 38.93 -3.19 19.79
CA THR A 461 40.05 -2.24 19.74
C THR A 461 39.95 -1.43 18.46
N THR A 462 40.19 -0.16 18.58
CA THR A 462 40.09 0.87 17.53
C THR A 462 41.03 0.63 16.34
N GLU A 463 41.81 -0.42 16.31
CA GLU A 463 42.77 -0.78 15.25
C GLU A 463 42.19 -1.68 14.15
N GLN A 464 41.03 -2.33 14.37
CA GLN A 464 40.42 -3.22 13.36
C GLN A 464 39.49 -2.52 12.35
N SER A 465 39.23 -1.23 12.53
CA SER A 465 38.42 -0.47 11.57
C SER A 465 39.18 -0.04 10.32
N THR A 466 40.51 -0.15 10.31
CA THR A 466 41.37 0.29 9.18
C THR A 466 41.72 -0.87 8.22
N ASP A 467 41.62 -2.12 8.66
CA ASP A 467 41.97 -3.29 7.86
C ASP A 467 40.82 -3.91 7.05
N LEU A 468 39.59 -3.39 7.22
CA LEU A 468 38.41 -3.88 6.48
C LEU A 468 38.22 -3.22 5.11
N ASP A 469 39.08 -2.25 4.75
CA ASP A 469 38.95 -1.48 3.49
C ASP A 469 39.77 -2.06 2.30
N GLU A 470 40.63 -3.05 2.50
CA GLU A 470 41.49 -3.55 1.39
C GLU A 470 41.54 -5.07 1.14
N GLY A 471 40.77 -5.88 1.78
CA GLY A 471 40.99 -7.31 1.57
C GLY A 471 39.84 -8.25 1.83
N SER A 472 39.19 -8.64 0.79
CA SER A 472 38.32 -9.81 0.61
C SER A 472 36.81 -9.61 0.76
N MET A 473 36.19 -9.31 -0.32
CA MET A 473 35.10 -10.11 -0.86
C MET A 473 34.80 -9.63 -2.28
N LYS A 474 35.56 -10.13 -3.25
CA LYS A 474 35.10 -10.17 -4.63
C LYS A 474 33.93 -11.16 -4.69
N VAL A 475 32.78 -10.77 -4.20
CA VAL A 475 31.52 -11.19 -4.78
C VAL A 475 31.55 -10.57 -6.17
N SER A 476 31.72 -11.42 -7.19
CA SER A 476 31.76 -11.01 -8.58
C SER A 476 30.56 -10.12 -8.83
N SER A 477 30.79 -8.81 -8.89
CA SER A 477 29.82 -7.75 -9.06
C SER A 477 29.09 -7.79 -10.41
N THR A 478 29.38 -8.81 -11.21
CA THR A 478 28.88 -9.00 -12.57
C THR A 478 27.60 -9.83 -12.67
N THR A 479 27.04 -10.36 -11.56
CA THR A 479 25.96 -11.34 -11.63
C THR A 479 24.66 -10.94 -10.91
N LEU A 480 24.59 -9.76 -10.33
CA LEU A 480 23.39 -9.29 -9.64
C LEU A 480 22.78 -8.12 -10.42
N TRP A 481 21.61 -8.36 -10.99
CA TRP A 481 20.63 -7.40 -11.54
C TRP A 481 20.71 -6.97 -13.01
N TRP A 482 19.60 -7.21 -13.69
CA TRP A 482 19.11 -6.65 -14.95
C TRP A 482 19.91 -6.93 -16.22
N TYR A 483 19.49 -7.96 -16.96
CA TYR A 483 19.53 -7.98 -18.43
C TYR A 483 18.09 -7.83 -18.95
N PRO A 484 17.87 -7.15 -20.07
CA PRO A 484 16.54 -6.84 -20.54
C PRO A 484 15.76 -8.11 -20.81
N MET A 485 14.46 -8.09 -20.51
CA MET A 485 13.52 -9.04 -21.09
C MET A 485 13.54 -8.83 -22.60
N GLY A 486 14.40 -9.55 -23.27
CA GLY A 486 14.31 -9.80 -24.70
C GLY A 486 13.38 -10.99 -24.87
N VAL A 487 12.26 -10.75 -25.55
CA VAL A 487 11.24 -11.57 -26.19
C VAL A 487 11.41 -13.08 -26.07
#